data_100af34d26a3325e949fffc75605f012
#
_entry.id   100af34d26a3325e949fffc75605f012
#
_cell.length_a   1.000
_cell.length_b   1.000
_cell.length_c   1.000
_cell.angle_alpha   90.00
_cell.angle_beta   90.00
_cell.angle_gamma   90.00
#
_symmetry.space_group_name_H-M   'P 1'
#
loop_
_entity.id
_entity.type
_entity.pdbx_description
1 polymer ?
#
loop_
_entity_poly.entity_id
_entity_poly.type
_entity_poly.pdbx_seq_one_letter_code
_entity_poly.pdbx_strand_id
1 'polypeptide(L)'
;PPYHPEFSEQAWPNGWKDIDPFESYRAIFNGTVSAFENKELIFTRGQNTGDQSINNMVIHQLPRVAKGWNTHGLTQKQCDAYYMNDGTDCPGKDKEINRGDGSERMSGYVTKEDVEAGRYKPLSEGVSLQYANREPRSMLQ
;
A
#
# COMPACT_ATOMS: atom_id res chain seq x y z
N PRO A 1 14.16 -4.73 -8.06
CA PRO A 1 13.54 -3.42 -7.81
C PRO A 1 14.53 -2.28 -7.97
N PRO A 2 14.09 -1.06 -8.38
CA PRO A 2 14.96 0.09 -8.52
C PRO A 2 15.63 0.46 -7.19
N TYR A 3 16.84 0.98 -7.31
CA TYR A 3 17.62 1.44 -6.19
C TYR A 3 17.08 2.75 -5.61
N HIS A 4 16.88 2.77 -4.30
CA HIS A 4 16.49 3.96 -3.55
C HIS A 4 17.63 4.44 -2.65
N PRO A 5 18.28 5.59 -2.94
CA PRO A 5 19.43 6.07 -2.21
C PRO A 5 19.18 6.26 -0.71
N GLU A 6 17.99 6.72 -0.34
CA GLU A 6 17.61 6.98 1.03
C GLU A 6 17.53 5.74 1.93
N PHE A 7 17.47 4.54 1.33
CA PHE A 7 17.40 3.27 2.07
C PHE A 7 18.65 2.40 1.93
N SER A 8 19.69 2.86 1.25
CA SER A 8 20.69 1.99 0.65
C SER A 8 22.11 2.22 1.10
N GLU A 9 22.34 3.00 2.15
CA GLU A 9 23.68 3.23 2.65
C GLU A 9 24.29 2.09 3.45
N GLN A 10 23.48 1.09 3.82
CA GLN A 10 23.97 -0.06 4.61
C GLN A 10 24.06 -1.33 3.76
N ALA A 11 25.25 -1.90 3.72
CA ALA A 11 25.48 -3.20 3.12
C ALA A 11 24.93 -4.29 4.04
N TRP A 12 23.70 -4.76 3.80
CA TRP A 12 23.17 -5.97 4.46
C TRP A 12 22.28 -6.78 3.54
N PRO A 13 22.45 -8.07 3.66
CA PRO A 13 23.54 -8.79 3.06
C PRO A 13 23.40 -8.60 1.54
N ASN A 14 24.45 -8.37 0.81
CA ASN A 14 24.44 -8.10 -0.63
C ASN A 14 23.94 -6.74 -1.10
N GLY A 15 23.87 -5.77 -0.18
CA GLY A 15 23.54 -4.39 -0.51
C GLY A 15 22.04 -4.11 -0.60
N TRP A 16 21.54 -3.34 0.32
CA TRP A 16 20.18 -2.78 0.29
C TRP A 16 19.95 -1.80 -0.84
N LYS A 17 21.02 -1.27 -1.39
CA LYS A 17 20.97 -0.24 -2.41
C LYS A 17 20.24 -0.63 -3.69
N ASP A 18 19.99 -1.90 -3.87
CA ASP A 18 19.23 -2.40 -5.02
C ASP A 18 17.79 -2.78 -4.65
N ILE A 19 17.33 -2.41 -3.45
CA ILE A 19 15.99 -2.74 -2.97
C ILE A 19 15.07 -1.52 -3.08
N ASP A 20 13.98 -1.68 -3.80
CA ASP A 20 12.83 -0.79 -3.74
C ASP A 20 11.83 -1.32 -2.72
N PRO A 21 11.60 -0.63 -1.60
CA PRO A 21 10.71 -1.11 -0.56
C PRO A 21 9.25 -1.21 -1.01
N PHE A 22 8.82 -0.34 -1.92
CA PHE A 22 7.46 -0.38 -2.46
C PHE A 22 7.25 -1.61 -3.34
N GLU A 23 8.12 -1.83 -4.33
CA GLU A 23 8.03 -2.99 -5.22
C GLU A 23 8.29 -4.30 -4.49
N SER A 24 9.16 -4.31 -3.49
CA SER A 24 9.40 -5.49 -2.65
C SER A 24 8.14 -5.89 -1.87
N TYR A 25 7.46 -4.92 -1.28
CA TYR A 25 6.22 -5.18 -0.55
C TYR A 25 5.10 -5.59 -1.51
N ARG A 26 4.96 -4.92 -2.64
CA ARG A 26 3.97 -5.23 -3.67
C ARG A 26 4.11 -6.65 -4.22
N ALA A 27 5.34 -7.09 -4.45
CA ALA A 27 5.65 -8.40 -4.99
C ALA A 27 5.18 -9.57 -4.10
N ILE A 28 5.03 -9.34 -2.79
CA ILE A 28 4.51 -10.34 -1.85
C ILE A 28 3.05 -10.71 -2.17
N PHE A 29 2.25 -9.75 -2.66
CA PHE A 29 0.80 -9.90 -2.78
C PHE A 29 0.29 -9.98 -4.22
N ASN A 30 1.03 -9.47 -5.20
CA ASN A 30 0.55 -9.36 -6.58
C ASN A 30 0.82 -10.58 -7.46
N GLY A 31 1.40 -11.64 -6.89
CA GLY A 31 1.73 -12.86 -7.63
C GLY A 31 2.98 -12.77 -8.52
N THR A 32 3.73 -11.67 -8.47
CA THR A 32 5.01 -11.54 -9.21
C THR A 32 6.03 -12.56 -8.70
N VAL A 33 6.03 -12.82 -7.39
CA VAL A 33 6.82 -13.88 -6.78
C VAL A 33 5.89 -15.06 -6.54
N SER A 34 6.25 -16.23 -7.06
CA SER A 34 5.47 -17.44 -6.86
C SER A 34 5.41 -17.84 -5.38
N ALA A 35 4.37 -18.57 -4.97
CA ALA A 35 4.22 -19.01 -3.57
C ALA A 35 5.42 -19.84 -3.07
N PHE A 36 6.10 -20.55 -3.96
CA PHE A 36 7.27 -21.35 -3.60
C PHE A 36 8.55 -20.52 -3.43
N GLU A 37 8.61 -19.36 -4.07
CA GLU A 37 9.76 -18.45 -4.00
C GLU A 37 9.56 -17.35 -2.97
N ASN A 38 8.33 -17.13 -2.53
CA ASN A 38 7.97 -16.08 -1.59
C ASN A 38 8.38 -16.49 -0.16
N LYS A 39 9.51 -15.96 0.31
CA LYS A 39 10.09 -16.27 1.62
C LYS A 39 9.30 -15.70 2.80
N GLU A 40 8.35 -14.81 2.56
CA GLU A 40 7.44 -14.29 3.59
C GLU A 40 6.33 -15.30 3.94
N LEU A 41 6.08 -16.27 3.08
CA LEU A 41 5.04 -17.26 3.27
C LEU A 41 5.57 -18.45 4.08
N ILE A 42 5.12 -18.58 5.31
CA ILE A 42 5.44 -19.73 6.19
C ILE A 42 4.53 -20.91 5.85
N PHE A 43 3.24 -20.63 5.63
CA PHE A 43 2.22 -21.61 5.30
C PHE A 43 1.16 -20.98 4.41
N THR A 44 0.80 -21.65 3.33
CA THR A 44 -0.25 -21.20 2.44
C THR A 44 -1.32 -22.27 2.26
N ARG A 45 -2.57 -21.86 2.35
CA ARG A 45 -3.73 -22.67 1.97
C ARG A 45 -4.57 -21.87 0.99
N GLY A 46 -4.21 -21.92 -0.28
CA GLY A 46 -4.84 -21.12 -1.33
C GLY A 46 -6.18 -21.67 -1.82
N GLN A 47 -6.48 -22.93 -1.60
CA GLN A 47 -7.72 -23.55 -2.09
C GLN A 47 -8.30 -24.52 -1.07
N ASN A 48 -9.61 -24.48 -0.90
CA ASN A 48 -10.35 -25.46 -0.14
C ASN A 48 -10.82 -26.60 -1.06
N THR A 49 -10.90 -27.81 -0.53
CA THR A 49 -11.47 -28.97 -1.22
C THR A 49 -12.99 -28.97 -1.25
N GLY A 50 -13.65 -27.99 -0.60
CA GLY A 50 -15.09 -27.78 -0.62
C GLY A 50 -15.51 -26.74 -1.67
N ASP A 51 -16.80 -26.43 -1.70
CA ASP A 51 -17.44 -25.52 -2.68
C ASP A 51 -17.03 -24.04 -2.55
N GLN A 52 -16.37 -23.68 -1.46
CA GLN A 52 -15.92 -22.32 -1.20
C GLN A 52 -14.51 -22.12 -1.74
N SER A 53 -14.41 -21.50 -2.90
CA SER A 53 -13.11 -21.14 -3.45
C SER A 53 -12.66 -19.77 -2.96
N ILE A 54 -11.36 -19.56 -2.92
CA ILE A 54 -10.76 -18.24 -2.65
C ILE A 54 -11.21 -17.18 -3.67
N ASN A 55 -11.64 -17.62 -4.86
CA ASN A 55 -12.15 -16.72 -5.90
C ASN A 55 -13.37 -15.93 -5.42
N ASN A 56 -14.23 -16.51 -4.61
CA ASN A 56 -15.37 -15.79 -4.06
C ASN A 56 -14.91 -14.63 -3.15
N MET A 57 -13.90 -14.84 -2.32
CA MET A 57 -13.35 -13.79 -1.48
C MET A 57 -12.71 -12.68 -2.32
N VAL A 58 -11.97 -13.04 -3.35
CA VAL A 58 -11.34 -12.09 -4.27
C VAL A 58 -12.40 -11.22 -4.98
N ILE A 59 -13.49 -11.82 -5.49
CA ILE A 59 -14.58 -11.08 -6.15
C ILE A 59 -15.20 -10.05 -5.20
N HIS A 60 -15.39 -10.40 -3.93
CA HIS A 60 -15.93 -9.48 -2.92
C HIS A 60 -15.02 -8.27 -2.68
N GLN A 61 -13.71 -8.44 -2.78
CA GLN A 61 -12.72 -7.39 -2.52
C GLN A 61 -12.44 -6.52 -3.73
N LEU A 62 -12.51 -7.07 -4.94
CA LEU A 62 -12.20 -6.33 -6.15
C LEU A 62 -13.20 -5.20 -6.41
N PRO A 63 -12.74 -4.05 -6.92
CA PRO A 63 -13.61 -2.97 -7.34
C PRO A 63 -14.42 -3.34 -8.59
N ARG A 64 -15.54 -2.66 -8.82
CA ARG A 64 -16.43 -2.93 -9.95
C ARG A 64 -15.76 -2.80 -11.31
N VAL A 65 -14.81 -1.86 -11.46
CA VAL A 65 -14.03 -1.70 -12.69
C VAL A 65 -13.22 -2.96 -13.03
N ALA A 66 -12.80 -3.72 -12.02
CA ALA A 66 -12.13 -5.01 -12.17
C ALA A 66 -13.14 -6.19 -12.13
N LYS A 67 -14.42 -5.94 -12.39
CA LYS A 67 -15.53 -6.92 -12.35
C LYS A 67 -15.77 -7.53 -10.98
N GLY A 68 -15.31 -6.90 -9.94
CA GLY A 68 -15.58 -7.29 -8.56
C GLY A 68 -16.89 -6.71 -8.03
N TRP A 69 -17.27 -7.13 -6.83
CA TRP A 69 -18.50 -6.70 -6.18
C TRP A 69 -18.32 -5.50 -5.25
N ASN A 70 -17.07 -5.18 -4.91
CA ASN A 70 -16.72 -4.04 -4.04
C ASN A 70 -17.51 -4.06 -2.71
N THR A 71 -17.65 -5.23 -2.11
CA THR A 71 -18.42 -5.41 -0.88
C THR A 71 -17.55 -5.32 0.38
N HIS A 72 -16.26 -5.51 0.23
CA HIS A 72 -15.28 -5.33 1.31
C HIS A 72 -14.42 -4.11 1.03
N GLY A 73 -14.41 -3.20 1.96
CA GLY A 73 -13.56 -2.02 1.93
C GLY A 73 -12.85 -1.82 3.26
N LEU A 74 -11.72 -1.15 3.21
CA LEU A 74 -11.02 -0.74 4.42
C LEU A 74 -11.72 0.46 5.05
N THR A 75 -11.77 0.48 6.37
CA THR A 75 -12.23 1.67 7.09
C THR A 75 -11.18 2.77 7.00
N GLN A 76 -11.62 4.03 7.06
CA GLN A 76 -10.69 5.17 7.12
C GLN A 76 -9.73 5.04 8.31
N LYS A 77 -10.20 4.53 9.45
CA LYS A 77 -9.36 4.27 10.62
C LYS A 77 -8.20 3.31 10.30
N GLN A 78 -8.43 2.30 9.49
CA GLN A 78 -7.37 1.39 9.06
C GLN A 78 -6.36 2.09 8.13
N CYS A 79 -6.84 2.91 7.22
CA CYS A 79 -5.95 3.71 6.36
C CYS A 79 -5.11 4.70 7.18
N ASP A 80 -5.70 5.29 8.21
CA ASP A 80 -5.03 6.26 9.08
C ASP A 80 -4.03 5.60 10.05
N ALA A 81 -4.13 4.31 10.27
CA ALA A 81 -3.19 3.57 11.12
C ALA A 81 -1.79 3.43 10.51
N TYR A 82 -1.65 3.61 9.19
CA TYR A 82 -0.35 3.59 8.54
C TYR A 82 0.38 4.92 8.72
N TYR A 83 1.71 4.83 8.79
CA TYR A 83 2.58 5.98 8.96
C TYR A 83 2.69 6.85 7.70
N MET A 84 3.20 8.05 7.89
CA MET A 84 3.75 8.86 6.79
C MET A 84 5.07 8.25 6.33
N ASN A 85 5.55 8.67 5.16
CA ASN A 85 6.80 8.17 4.58
C ASN A 85 8.07 8.56 5.39
N ASP A 86 7.96 9.53 6.26
CA ASP A 86 9.01 9.95 7.20
C ASP A 86 8.95 9.22 8.55
N GLY A 87 8.02 8.27 8.70
CA GLY A 87 7.82 7.49 9.92
C GLY A 87 6.97 8.17 10.99
N THR A 88 6.44 9.37 10.73
CA THR A 88 5.51 10.03 11.66
C THR A 88 4.10 9.45 11.54
N ASP A 89 3.30 9.65 12.57
CA ASP A 89 1.89 9.28 12.55
C ASP A 89 1.10 10.10 11.52
N CYS A 90 0.09 9.48 10.92
CA CYS A 90 -0.85 10.21 10.07
C CYS A 90 -1.58 11.29 10.88
N PRO A 91 -1.59 12.55 10.43
CA PRO A 91 -2.33 13.60 11.11
C PRO A 91 -3.80 13.22 11.35
N GLY A 92 -4.28 13.37 12.58
CA GLY A 92 -5.63 12.97 12.97
C GLY A 92 -5.90 11.46 13.00
N LYS A 93 -4.85 10.63 13.02
CA LYS A 93 -4.93 9.16 13.13
C LYS A 93 -5.78 8.71 14.31
N ASP A 94 -5.52 9.30 15.44
CA ASP A 94 -6.22 9.03 16.69
C ASP A 94 -6.30 10.33 17.50
N LYS A 95 -7.50 10.85 17.63
CA LYS A 95 -7.73 12.12 18.34
C LYS A 95 -7.32 12.05 19.82
N GLU A 96 -7.36 10.87 20.41
CA GLU A 96 -6.97 10.65 21.79
C GLU A 96 -5.46 10.62 21.99
N ILE A 97 -4.75 10.01 21.05
CA ILE A 97 -3.29 9.81 21.14
C ILE A 97 -2.54 10.90 20.37
N ASN A 98 -2.91 11.14 19.14
CA ASN A 98 -2.22 12.01 18.21
C ASN A 98 -2.67 13.48 18.31
N ARG A 99 -3.75 13.74 18.98
CA ARG A 99 -4.33 15.09 19.22
C ARG A 99 -4.64 15.92 17.97
N GLY A 100 -4.34 15.43 16.78
CA GLY A 100 -4.71 16.06 15.54
C GLY A 100 -6.16 15.81 15.19
N ASP A 101 -6.83 16.76 14.58
CA ASP A 101 -8.19 16.63 14.06
C ASP A 101 -8.24 16.25 12.58
N GLY A 102 -7.06 16.08 11.97
CA GLY A 102 -6.89 15.80 10.55
C GLY A 102 -6.83 17.05 9.66
N SER A 103 -6.90 18.25 10.24
CA SER A 103 -6.80 19.51 9.48
C SER A 103 -5.43 19.70 8.84
N GLU A 104 -4.40 19.07 9.37
CA GLU A 104 -3.03 19.07 8.82
C GLU A 104 -2.87 18.16 7.61
N ARG A 105 -3.87 17.34 7.31
CA ARG A 105 -3.83 16.51 6.10
C ARG A 105 -3.89 17.38 4.86
N MET A 106 -3.15 16.97 3.85
CA MET A 106 -3.22 17.63 2.56
C MET A 106 -4.63 17.56 2.01
N SER A 107 -5.16 18.69 1.57
CA SER A 107 -6.49 18.81 0.97
C SER A 107 -6.41 18.85 -0.56
N GLY A 108 -7.50 18.47 -1.21
CA GLY A 108 -7.58 18.45 -2.67
C GLY A 108 -7.30 17.09 -3.28
N TYR A 109 -7.04 17.07 -4.56
CA TYR A 109 -6.86 15.86 -5.35
C TYR A 109 -5.59 15.97 -6.21
N VAL A 110 -4.98 14.83 -6.51
CA VAL A 110 -3.86 14.73 -7.45
C VAL A 110 -4.32 15.21 -8.82
N THR A 111 -3.60 16.16 -9.40
CA THR A 111 -3.89 16.67 -10.73
C THR A 111 -3.11 15.93 -11.80
N LYS A 112 -3.48 16.14 -13.05
CA LYS A 112 -2.72 15.60 -14.19
C LYS A 112 -1.28 16.10 -14.20
N GLU A 113 -1.09 17.38 -13.92
CA GLU A 113 0.25 17.99 -13.82
C GLU A 113 1.10 17.38 -12.71
N ASP A 114 0.47 16.96 -11.59
CA ASP A 114 1.16 16.25 -10.52
C ASP A 114 1.67 14.89 -11.00
N VAL A 115 0.83 14.17 -11.74
CA VAL A 115 1.19 12.86 -12.31
C VAL A 115 2.32 13.00 -13.32
N GLU A 116 2.22 13.95 -14.24
CA GLU A 116 3.26 14.22 -15.25
C GLU A 116 4.59 14.65 -14.61
N ALA A 117 4.53 15.44 -13.55
CA ALA A 117 5.71 15.85 -12.77
C ALA A 117 6.25 14.75 -11.85
N GLY A 118 5.57 13.62 -11.75
CA GLY A 118 5.94 12.50 -10.87
C GLY A 118 5.76 12.79 -9.39
N ARG A 119 4.98 13.83 -9.03
CA ARG A 119 4.63 14.14 -7.64
C ARG A 119 3.67 13.10 -7.09
N TYR A 120 3.75 12.87 -5.79
CA TYR A 120 2.85 12.00 -5.03
C TYR A 120 2.74 10.56 -5.54
N LYS A 121 3.76 10.06 -6.23
CA LYS A 121 3.79 8.65 -6.63
C LYS A 121 3.58 7.73 -5.41
N PRO A 122 2.81 6.63 -5.57
CA PRO A 122 2.22 6.08 -6.81
C PRO A 122 0.77 6.54 -7.06
N LEU A 123 0.30 7.63 -6.44
CA LEU A 123 -1.07 8.09 -6.59
C LEU A 123 -1.38 8.51 -8.04
N SER A 124 -2.59 8.17 -8.47
CA SER A 124 -3.11 8.54 -9.79
C SER A 124 -3.92 9.83 -9.73
N GLU A 125 -4.16 10.45 -10.89
CA GLU A 125 -5.05 11.59 -11.03
C GLU A 125 -6.41 11.33 -10.37
N GLY A 126 -6.94 12.34 -9.67
CA GLY A 126 -8.22 12.28 -8.98
C GLY A 126 -8.20 11.60 -7.60
N VAL A 127 -7.06 11.06 -7.18
CA VAL A 127 -6.92 10.52 -5.81
C VAL A 127 -6.76 11.67 -4.82
N SER A 128 -7.42 11.56 -3.66
CA SER A 128 -7.33 12.57 -2.60
C SER A 128 -5.91 12.68 -2.05
N LEU A 129 -5.42 13.92 -1.92
CA LEU A 129 -4.10 14.23 -1.37
C LEU A 129 -3.93 13.83 0.11
N GLN A 130 -5.01 13.54 0.83
CA GLN A 130 -4.89 12.98 2.20
C GLN A 130 -4.12 11.65 2.25
N TYR A 131 -3.99 10.97 1.13
CA TYR A 131 -3.23 9.72 1.00
C TYR A 131 -1.81 9.95 0.46
N ALA A 132 -1.42 11.18 0.18
CA ALA A 132 -0.07 11.50 -0.27
C ALA A 132 0.98 11.29 0.83
N ASN A 133 2.21 11.00 0.42
CA ASN A 133 3.35 10.86 1.31
C ASN A 133 3.17 9.80 2.41
N ARG A 134 2.49 8.73 2.10
CA ARG A 134 2.29 7.60 3.02
C ARG A 134 3.38 6.54 2.85
N GLU A 135 3.57 5.74 3.88
CA GLU A 135 4.47 4.58 3.80
C GLU A 135 4.05 3.58 2.70
N PRO A 136 4.98 2.79 2.13
CA PRO A 136 4.69 1.89 1.01
C PRO A 136 3.53 0.94 1.23
N ARG A 137 3.34 0.43 2.44
CA ARG A 137 2.23 -0.48 2.78
C ARG A 137 0.85 0.16 2.62
N SER A 138 0.73 1.45 2.90
CA SER A 138 -0.51 2.21 2.74
C SER A 138 -0.88 2.43 1.26
N MET A 139 0.11 2.45 0.37
CA MET A 139 -0.07 2.79 -1.04
C MET A 139 -0.56 1.62 -1.91
N LEU A 140 -0.61 0.41 -1.34
CA LEU A 140 -0.98 -0.82 -2.05
C LEU A 140 -2.39 -1.33 -1.72
N GLN A 141 -3.18 -0.53 -1.02
CA GLN A 141 -4.54 -0.89 -0.60
C GLN A 141 -5.61 -0.49 -1.60
#